data_538ef2e4666ffcbf8803dfaf7c1abb32
#
_entry.id   538ef2e4666ffcbf8803dfaf7c1abb32
#
_cell.length_a   1.000
_cell.length_b   1.000
_cell.length_c   1.000
_cell.angle_alpha   90.00
_cell.angle_beta   90.00
_cell.angle_gamma   90.00
#
_symmetry.space_group_name_H-M   'P 1'
#
loop_
_entity.id
_entity.type
_entity.pdbx_description
1 polymer ?
#
loop_
_entity_poly.entity_id
_entity_poly.type
_entity_poly.pdbx_seq_one_letter_code
_entity_poly.pdbx_strand_id
1 'polypeptide(L)'
;MNHEEILEKINQILIEEFEVDEDVIANDNNLKESLDLDSLDYVDLVVLIESNFGVKLVEADFANIVTFQDFYTLIETKVAAK
;
A
#
# COMPACT_ATOMS: atom_id res chain seq x y z
N MET A 1 9.17 12.29 4.04
CA MET A 1 9.47 10.92 4.49
C MET A 1 10.50 10.28 3.60
N ASN A 2 11.42 9.51 4.17
CA ASN A 2 12.37 8.76 3.37
C ASN A 2 11.77 7.41 2.97
N HIS A 3 12.51 6.67 2.13
CA HIS A 3 12.06 5.38 1.60
C HIS A 3 11.70 4.38 2.72
N GLU A 4 12.56 4.26 3.73
CA GLU A 4 12.33 3.31 4.81
C GLU A 4 11.10 3.66 5.65
N GLU A 5 10.90 4.92 5.93
CA GLU A 5 9.74 5.37 6.70
C GLU A 5 8.44 5.08 5.96
N ILE A 6 8.44 5.27 4.65
CA ILE A 6 7.26 4.98 3.82
C ILE A 6 6.94 3.49 3.87
N LEU A 7 7.95 2.64 3.69
CA LEU A 7 7.77 1.19 3.74
C LEU A 7 7.27 0.72 5.10
N GLU A 8 7.87 1.21 6.17
CA GLU A 8 7.47 0.84 7.52
C GLU A 8 6.02 1.24 7.79
N LYS A 9 5.64 2.43 7.37
CA LYS A 9 4.29 2.94 7.60
C LYS A 9 3.25 2.13 6.82
N ILE A 10 3.55 1.82 5.56
CA ILE A 10 2.67 0.98 4.74
C ILE A 10 2.50 -0.39 5.37
N ASN A 11 3.60 -1.02 5.75
CA ASN A 11 3.57 -2.35 6.36
C ASN A 11 2.81 -2.35 7.68
N GLN A 12 2.99 -1.32 8.49
CA GLN A 12 2.27 -1.16 9.74
C GLN A 12 0.76 -1.08 9.51
N ILE A 13 0.34 -0.31 8.52
CA ILE A 13 -1.09 -0.21 8.15
C ILE A 13 -1.64 -1.58 7.76
N LEU A 14 -0.91 -2.29 6.90
CA LEU A 14 -1.36 -3.61 6.44
C LEU A 14 -1.47 -4.60 7.58
N ILE A 15 -0.52 -4.61 8.48
CA ILE A 15 -0.50 -5.55 9.61
C ILE A 15 -1.55 -5.20 10.64
N GLU A 16 -1.64 -3.95 11.04
CA GLU A 16 -2.53 -3.52 12.12
C GLU A 16 -3.99 -3.38 11.70
N GLU A 17 -4.24 -2.85 10.49
CA GLU A 17 -5.61 -2.56 10.05
C GLU A 17 -6.25 -3.71 9.29
N PHE A 18 -5.45 -4.48 8.56
CA PHE A 18 -5.96 -5.57 7.72
C PHE A 18 -5.51 -6.94 8.18
N GLU A 19 -4.77 -7.01 9.28
CA GLU A 19 -4.29 -8.27 9.85
C GLU A 19 -3.48 -9.10 8.85
N VAL A 20 -2.74 -8.44 7.99
CA VAL A 20 -1.87 -9.11 7.02
C VAL A 20 -0.68 -9.70 7.75
N ASP A 21 -0.36 -10.96 7.44
CA ASP A 21 0.77 -11.64 8.03
C ASP A 21 2.08 -11.01 7.51
N GLU A 22 2.96 -10.65 8.42
CA GLU A 22 4.25 -10.07 8.06
C GLU A 22 5.05 -10.98 7.12
N ASP A 23 4.89 -12.29 7.26
CA ASP A 23 5.61 -13.26 6.44
C ASP A 23 5.25 -13.20 4.95
N VAL A 24 4.07 -12.70 4.61
CA VAL A 24 3.67 -12.60 3.20
C VAL A 24 4.07 -11.26 2.58
N ILE A 25 4.52 -10.32 3.37
CA ILE A 25 4.95 -9.00 2.88
C ILE A 25 6.36 -9.09 2.34
N ALA A 26 6.48 -9.18 1.02
CA ALA A 26 7.77 -9.23 0.33
C ALA A 26 7.64 -8.53 -1.01
N ASN A 27 8.70 -7.82 -1.42
CA ASN A 27 8.68 -7.01 -2.64
C ASN A 27 8.22 -7.76 -3.88
N ASP A 28 8.58 -9.03 -3.98
CA ASP A 28 8.29 -9.85 -5.17
C ASP A 28 6.93 -10.53 -5.12
N ASN A 29 6.26 -10.54 -3.96
CA ASN A 29 4.97 -11.20 -3.84
C ASN A 29 3.87 -10.37 -4.50
N ASN A 30 2.88 -11.07 -5.03
CA ASN A 30 1.72 -10.42 -5.63
C ASN A 30 0.90 -9.76 -4.53
N LEU A 31 0.66 -8.46 -4.67
CA LEU A 31 -0.04 -7.68 -3.66
C LEU A 31 -1.46 -8.18 -3.43
N LYS A 32 -2.22 -8.30 -4.51
CA LYS A 32 -3.64 -8.67 -4.41
C LYS A 32 -3.85 -10.07 -3.87
N GLU A 33 -3.03 -11.02 -4.31
CA GLU A 33 -3.12 -12.39 -3.82
C GLU A 33 -2.71 -12.51 -2.36
N SER A 34 -1.65 -11.80 -1.97
CA SER A 34 -1.14 -11.86 -0.60
C SER A 34 -2.08 -11.20 0.39
N LEU A 35 -2.70 -10.09 0.02
CA LEU A 35 -3.61 -9.38 0.88
C LEU A 35 -5.00 -10.03 0.93
N ASP A 36 -5.40 -10.65 -0.16
CA ASP A 36 -6.72 -11.30 -0.29
C ASP A 36 -7.86 -10.38 0.18
N LEU A 37 -7.79 -9.12 -0.24
CA LEU A 37 -8.77 -8.10 0.13
C LEU A 37 -9.87 -7.99 -0.93
N ASP A 38 -11.08 -7.68 -0.49
CA ASP A 38 -12.18 -7.38 -1.41
C ASP A 38 -12.18 -5.89 -1.76
N SER A 39 -13.16 -5.48 -2.58
CA SER A 39 -13.26 -4.09 -3.05
C SER A 39 -13.40 -3.08 -1.92
N LEU A 40 -14.16 -3.45 -0.89
CA LEU A 40 -14.38 -2.56 0.26
C LEU A 40 -13.11 -2.36 1.06
N ASP A 41 -12.32 -3.42 1.22
CA ASP A 41 -11.06 -3.34 1.93
C ASP A 41 -10.07 -2.41 1.21
N TYR A 42 -10.07 -2.42 -0.13
CA TYR A 42 -9.23 -1.51 -0.89
C TYR A 42 -9.64 -0.06 -0.71
N VAL A 43 -10.93 0.21 -0.56
CA VAL A 43 -11.41 1.57 -0.27
C VAL A 43 -10.88 2.03 1.08
N ASP A 44 -10.92 1.17 2.08
CA ASP A 44 -10.37 1.47 3.41
C ASP A 44 -8.87 1.72 3.34
N LEU A 45 -8.15 0.91 2.55
CA LEU A 45 -6.72 1.07 2.36
C LEU A 45 -6.39 2.44 1.76
N VAL A 46 -7.14 2.86 0.75
CA VAL A 46 -6.97 4.17 0.12
C VAL A 46 -7.14 5.29 1.15
N VAL A 47 -8.17 5.21 1.96
CA VAL A 47 -8.44 6.21 3.01
C VAL A 47 -7.28 6.27 4.01
N LEU A 48 -6.78 5.11 4.43
CA LEU A 48 -5.67 5.06 5.38
C LEU A 48 -4.38 5.64 4.80
N ILE A 49 -4.08 5.32 3.54
CA ILE A 49 -2.92 5.87 2.86
C ILE A 49 -3.04 7.39 2.74
N GLU A 50 -4.21 7.87 2.35
CA GLU A 50 -4.45 9.31 2.23
C GLU A 50 -4.25 10.01 3.58
N SER A 51 -4.78 9.43 4.66
CA SER A 51 -4.66 9.99 6.00
C SER A 51 -3.23 10.02 6.51
N ASN A 52 -2.46 8.99 6.20
CA ASN A 52 -1.10 8.85 6.73
C ASN A 52 -0.05 9.57 5.90
N PHE A 53 -0.23 9.65 4.59
CA PHE A 53 0.76 10.22 3.68
C PHE A 53 0.31 11.55 3.05
N GLY A 54 -0.96 11.88 3.16
CA GLY A 54 -1.50 13.08 2.53
C GLY A 54 -1.53 13.01 1.01
N VAL A 55 -1.61 11.81 0.45
CA VAL A 55 -1.67 11.59 -0.99
C VAL A 55 -2.97 10.91 -1.34
N LYS A 56 -3.47 11.15 -2.55
CA LYS A 56 -4.72 10.57 -3.01
C LYS A 56 -4.47 9.48 -4.03
N LEU A 57 -5.05 8.31 -3.77
CA LEU A 57 -5.01 7.19 -4.71
C LEU A 57 -6.36 7.05 -5.39
N VAL A 58 -6.34 6.61 -6.65
CA VAL A 58 -7.55 6.32 -7.42
C VAL A 58 -7.52 4.87 -7.89
N GLU A 59 -8.65 4.35 -8.31
CA GLU A 59 -8.77 2.97 -8.75
C GLU A 59 -7.78 2.62 -9.86
N ALA A 60 -7.54 3.54 -10.78
CA ALA A 60 -6.59 3.33 -11.87
C ALA A 60 -5.16 3.08 -11.38
N ASP A 61 -4.80 3.63 -10.23
CA ASP A 61 -3.47 3.42 -9.64
C ASP A 61 -3.28 1.96 -9.26
N PHE A 62 -4.32 1.32 -8.74
CA PHE A 62 -4.27 -0.10 -8.35
C PHE A 62 -4.28 -1.03 -9.56
N ALA A 63 -4.82 -0.59 -10.68
CA ALA A 63 -4.86 -1.39 -11.89
C ALA A 63 -3.46 -1.67 -12.45
N ASN A 64 -2.52 -0.79 -12.16
CA ASN A 64 -1.16 -0.87 -12.67
C ASN A 64 -0.18 -1.56 -11.73
N ILE A 65 -0.59 -1.86 -10.50
CA ILE A 65 0.31 -2.51 -9.53
C ILE A 65 0.06 -4.01 -9.48
N VAL A 66 1.13 -4.77 -9.35
CA VAL A 66 1.11 -6.23 -9.29
C VAL A 66 1.73 -6.72 -7.99
N THR A 67 2.88 -6.18 -7.61
CA THR A 67 3.64 -6.62 -6.44
C THR A 67 3.64 -5.56 -5.35
N PHE A 68 4.12 -5.95 -4.16
CA PHE A 68 4.34 -4.99 -3.07
C PHE A 68 5.31 -3.90 -3.48
N GLN A 69 6.33 -4.25 -4.25
CA GLN A 69 7.29 -3.27 -4.77
C GLN A 69 6.58 -2.19 -5.58
N ASP A 70 5.67 -2.59 -6.46
CA ASP A 70 4.91 -1.65 -7.28
C ASP A 70 4.08 -0.70 -6.39
N PHE A 71 3.49 -1.24 -5.34
CA PHE A 71 2.70 -0.46 -4.41
C PHE A 71 3.56 0.56 -3.67
N TYR A 72 4.71 0.14 -3.18
CA TYR A 72 5.65 1.04 -2.51
C TYR A 72 6.11 2.16 -3.43
N THR A 73 6.46 1.81 -4.67
CA THR A 73 6.90 2.78 -5.67
C THR A 73 5.81 3.80 -5.96
N LEU A 74 4.56 3.35 -6.06
CA LEU A 74 3.41 4.23 -6.28
C LEU A 74 3.31 5.26 -5.15
N ILE A 75 3.34 4.81 -3.90
CA ILE A 75 3.21 5.71 -2.75
C ILE A 75 4.39 6.68 -2.69
N GLU A 76 5.61 6.20 -2.91
CA GLU A 76 6.80 7.05 -2.92
C GLU A 76 6.71 8.13 -3.99
N THR A 77 6.25 7.76 -5.17
CA THR A 77 6.08 8.71 -6.28
C THR A 77 5.07 9.79 -5.92
N LYS A 78 3.95 9.39 -5.32
CA LYS A 78 2.92 10.33 -4.89
C LYS A 78 3.42 11.27 -3.80
N VAL A 79 4.14 10.76 -2.83
CA VAL A 79 4.71 11.55 -1.74
C VAL A 79 5.72 12.54 -2.30
N ALA A 80 6.56 12.12 -3.22
CA ALA A 80 7.57 12.97 -3.84
C ALA A 80 6.95 14.09 -4.70
N ALA A 81 5.77 13.85 -5.26
CA ALA A 81 5.07 14.81 -6.10
C ALA A 81 4.21 15.81 -5.33
N LYS A 82 4.10 15.64 -4.04
CA LYS A 82 3.29 16.47 -3.16
C LYS A 82 3.73 17.91 -3.12
#